data_76191b8893aeaccf10c38115027c90a0
#
_entry.id   76191b8893aeaccf10c38115027c90a0
#
_cell.length_a   1.000
_cell.length_b   1.000
_cell.length_c   1.000
_cell.angle_alpha   90.00
_cell.angle_beta   90.00
_cell.angle_gamma   90.00
#
_symmetry.space_group_name_H-M   'P 1'
#
loop_
_entity.id
_entity.type
_entity.pdbx_description
1 polymer ?
#
loop_
_entity_poly.entity_id
_entity_poly.type
_entity_poly.pdbx_seq_one_letter_code
_entity_poly.pdbx_strand_id
1 'polypeptide(L)'
;MADMVATTLDAVDIMGLMKLLPHRYPFLMIDRIVEIDGNDSAIGIKNVTMNEPHFQGHFPEQPVMPGVLIIEAMAQTAGAICIRSLKTETPSLVYFLTIDNAKFRKPVVPGDQLKIHVKKIKMRGNLLKFACEAMVDGAKAAEAEISAMMVTG
;
A
#
# COMPACT_ATOMS: atom_id res chain seq x y z
N MET A 1 31.28 6.19 14.12
CA MET A 1 30.56 6.16 13.99
C MET A 1 30.09 5.16 14.20
N ALA A 2 29.88 5.01 14.54
CA ALA A 2 29.43 4.48 14.68
C ALA A 2 28.86 3.71 14.70
N ASP A 3 28.96 3.17 14.87
CA ASP A 3 28.43 2.44 14.98
C ASP A 3 27.27 2.16 15.18
N MET A 4 26.79 2.65 14.68
CA MET A 4 25.42 2.51 14.65
C MET A 4 25.06 1.30 13.94
N VAL A 5 24.62 0.32 14.65
CA VAL A 5 23.97 -0.81 14.06
C VAL A 5 22.70 -0.29 13.45
N ALA A 6 22.77 0.06 12.19
CA ALA A 6 21.58 0.36 11.43
C ALA A 6 20.79 -0.94 11.40
N THR A 7 19.63 -0.94 12.05
CA THR A 7 18.68 -2.02 11.91
C THR A 7 18.18 -1.97 10.47
N THR A 8 18.70 -2.89 9.65
CA THR A 8 18.25 -2.96 8.26
C THR A 8 16.86 -3.59 8.24
N LEU A 9 15.85 -2.78 7.95
CA LEU A 9 14.50 -3.29 7.76
C LEU A 9 14.41 -4.01 6.42
N ASP A 10 13.49 -4.95 6.32
CA ASP A 10 13.31 -5.74 5.11
C ASP A 10 12.64 -4.97 3.98
N ALA A 11 12.78 -5.51 2.77
CA ALA A 11 12.14 -4.97 1.59
C ALA A 11 11.65 -6.12 0.69
N VAL A 12 10.65 -5.83 -0.13
CA VAL A 12 10.07 -6.79 -1.08
C VAL A 12 9.95 -6.10 -2.43
N ASP A 13 10.53 -6.71 -3.46
CA ASP A 13 10.42 -6.22 -4.84
C ASP A 13 9.12 -6.72 -5.50
N ILE A 14 8.91 -6.34 -6.77
CA ILE A 14 7.67 -6.68 -7.46
C ILE A 14 7.45 -8.19 -7.56
N MET A 15 8.51 -8.96 -7.78
CA MET A 15 8.36 -10.42 -7.88
C MET A 15 7.91 -11.01 -6.54
N GLY A 16 8.46 -10.48 -5.45
CA GLY A 16 8.03 -10.88 -4.10
C GLY A 16 6.60 -10.49 -3.81
N LEU A 17 6.19 -9.27 -4.23
CA LEU A 17 4.82 -8.81 -4.06
C LEU A 17 3.81 -9.70 -4.77
N MET A 18 4.15 -10.15 -5.98
CA MET A 18 3.26 -11.00 -6.76
C MET A 18 3.07 -12.39 -6.14
N LYS A 19 3.97 -12.78 -5.25
CA LYS A 19 3.80 -14.03 -4.48
C LYS A 19 2.93 -13.83 -3.24
N LEU A 20 2.85 -12.59 -2.76
CA LEU A 20 2.05 -12.25 -1.58
C LEU A 20 0.62 -11.87 -1.94
N LEU A 21 0.46 -11.04 -2.98
CA LEU A 21 -0.83 -10.49 -3.36
C LEU A 21 -1.35 -11.18 -4.62
N PRO A 22 -2.65 -11.52 -4.67
CA PRO A 22 -3.25 -12.09 -5.87
C PRO A 22 -3.55 -11.05 -6.94
N HIS A 23 -3.51 -9.77 -6.59
CA HIS A 23 -3.81 -8.66 -7.50
C HIS A 23 -2.88 -8.67 -8.70
N ARG A 24 -3.42 -8.34 -9.88
CA ARG A 24 -2.66 -8.25 -11.13
C ARG A 24 -3.12 -7.01 -11.90
N TYR A 25 -2.41 -6.68 -12.97
CA TYR A 25 -2.79 -5.58 -13.85
C TYR A 25 -4.27 -5.69 -14.22
N PRO A 26 -5.04 -4.60 -14.15
CA PRO A 26 -4.61 -3.23 -13.82
C PRO A 26 -4.79 -2.84 -12.36
N PHE A 27 -4.99 -3.78 -11.45
CA PHE A 27 -5.37 -3.51 -10.07
C PHE A 27 -4.25 -3.72 -9.05
N LEU A 28 -3.08 -4.12 -9.47
CA LEU A 28 -1.92 -4.19 -8.57
C LEU A 28 -1.36 -2.77 -8.43
N MET A 29 -1.49 -2.20 -7.23
CA MET A 29 -1.21 -0.79 -6.99
C MET A 29 0.15 -0.53 -6.33
N ILE A 30 0.95 -1.55 -6.06
CA ILE A 30 2.22 -1.40 -5.36
C ILE A 30 3.34 -2.00 -6.20
N ASP A 31 4.43 -1.26 -6.35
CA ASP A 31 5.58 -1.69 -7.14
C ASP A 31 6.68 -2.28 -6.26
N ARG A 32 6.74 -1.85 -5.00
CA ARG A 32 7.75 -2.29 -4.05
C ARG A 32 7.29 -1.93 -2.64
N ILE A 33 7.73 -2.69 -1.64
CA ILE A 33 7.54 -2.31 -0.23
C ILE A 33 8.91 -2.28 0.42
N VAL A 34 9.20 -1.21 1.15
CA VAL A 34 10.47 -1.01 1.83
C VAL A 34 10.24 -0.74 3.31
N GLU A 35 11.32 -0.77 4.08
CA GLU A 35 11.32 -0.51 5.52
C GLU A 35 10.26 -1.33 6.26
N ILE A 36 10.21 -2.61 5.94
CA ILE A 36 9.24 -3.52 6.54
C ILE A 36 9.69 -3.92 7.94
N ASP A 37 8.88 -3.59 8.95
CA ASP A 37 9.08 -4.00 10.33
C ASP A 37 8.02 -5.04 10.67
N GLY A 38 8.30 -6.31 10.35
CA GLY A 38 7.37 -7.41 10.56
C GLY A 38 6.00 -7.15 9.93
N ASN A 39 4.95 -7.21 10.73
CA ASN A 39 3.61 -6.82 10.30
C ASN A 39 3.16 -5.52 10.97
N ASP A 40 4.11 -4.75 11.52
CA ASP A 40 3.81 -3.55 12.27
C ASP A 40 3.78 -2.29 11.41
N SER A 41 4.75 -2.14 10.50
CA SER A 41 4.83 -0.94 9.66
C SER A 41 5.63 -1.22 8.40
N ALA A 42 5.42 -0.39 7.39
CA ALA A 42 6.16 -0.46 6.14
C ALA A 42 5.86 0.77 5.29
N ILE A 43 6.59 0.91 4.19
CA ILE A 43 6.35 1.94 3.19
C ILE A 43 6.15 1.27 1.85
N GLY A 44 4.94 1.37 1.31
CA GLY A 44 4.64 0.91 -0.05
C GLY A 44 5.03 1.99 -1.05
N ILE A 45 5.59 1.57 -2.17
CA ILE A 45 5.99 2.46 -3.26
C ILE A 45 5.06 2.22 -4.43
N LYS A 46 4.38 3.28 -4.87
CA LYS A 46 3.55 3.27 -6.08
C LYS A 46 4.10 4.29 -7.05
N ASN A 47 4.59 3.84 -8.19
CA ASN A 47 5.02 4.74 -9.26
C ASN A 47 3.79 5.07 -10.10
N VAL A 48 3.39 6.34 -10.09
CA VAL A 48 2.20 6.79 -10.82
C VAL A 48 2.64 7.16 -12.23
N THR A 49 2.07 6.48 -13.22
CA THR A 49 2.44 6.69 -14.60
C THR A 49 1.20 6.89 -15.48
N MET A 50 1.37 7.72 -16.52
CA MET A 50 0.29 7.94 -17.50
C MET A 50 -0.11 6.63 -18.20
N ASN A 51 0.75 5.63 -18.18
CA ASN A 51 0.49 4.33 -18.78
C ASN A 51 -0.31 3.41 -17.84
N GLU A 52 -1.37 3.96 -17.27
CA GLU A 52 -2.31 3.22 -16.43
C GLU A 52 -3.72 3.48 -16.95
N PRO A 53 -4.57 2.45 -17.03
CA PRO A 53 -5.86 2.57 -17.73
C PRO A 53 -6.83 3.58 -17.13
N HIS A 54 -6.79 3.81 -15.80
CA HIS A 54 -7.74 4.73 -15.18
C HIS A 54 -7.54 6.19 -15.58
N PHE A 55 -6.35 6.57 -16.06
CA PHE A 55 -6.12 7.95 -16.48
C PHE A 55 -6.80 8.29 -17.80
N GLN A 56 -7.28 7.30 -18.55
CA GLN A 56 -8.06 7.57 -19.76
C GLN A 56 -9.41 8.22 -19.44
N GLY A 57 -9.95 7.92 -18.28
CA GLY A 57 -11.25 8.44 -17.88
C GLY A 57 -11.23 9.39 -16.70
N HIS A 58 -10.13 9.49 -15.97
CA HIS A 58 -10.10 10.23 -14.69
C HIS A 58 -8.92 11.21 -14.65
N PHE A 59 -8.83 12.25 -15.44
CA PHE A 59 -9.80 12.70 -16.43
C PHE A 59 -9.07 12.90 -17.75
N PRO A 60 -9.74 12.85 -18.92
CA PRO A 60 -9.06 12.93 -20.21
C PRO A 60 -8.13 14.13 -20.37
N GLU A 61 -8.53 15.32 -19.88
CA GLU A 61 -7.76 16.53 -20.02
C GLU A 61 -6.89 16.86 -18.80
N GLN A 62 -7.10 16.14 -17.69
CA GLN A 62 -6.35 16.38 -16.45
C GLN A 62 -6.27 15.08 -15.65
N PRO A 63 -5.23 14.28 -15.87
CA PRO A 63 -5.11 12.98 -15.20
C PRO A 63 -4.82 13.17 -13.71
N VAL A 64 -5.65 12.54 -12.88
CA VAL A 64 -5.51 12.53 -11.43
C VAL A 64 -5.76 11.11 -10.96
N MET A 65 -4.88 10.60 -10.09
CA MET A 65 -5.08 9.27 -9.54
C MET A 65 -6.34 9.27 -8.67
N PRO A 66 -7.30 8.37 -8.97
CA PRO A 66 -8.50 8.29 -8.15
C PRO A 66 -8.18 8.05 -6.69
N GLY A 67 -8.79 8.85 -5.80
CA GLY A 67 -8.55 8.71 -4.36
C GLY A 67 -8.84 7.31 -3.86
N VAL A 68 -9.87 6.65 -4.40
CA VAL A 68 -10.22 5.29 -4.00
C VAL A 68 -9.10 4.29 -4.33
N LEU A 69 -8.31 4.54 -5.38
CA LEU A 69 -7.17 3.70 -5.72
C LEU A 69 -5.98 3.97 -4.79
N ILE A 70 -5.85 5.17 -4.24
CA ILE A 70 -4.86 5.45 -3.20
C ILE A 70 -5.20 4.62 -1.95
N ILE A 71 -6.48 4.56 -1.59
CA ILE A 71 -6.94 3.73 -0.47
C ILE A 71 -6.66 2.25 -0.76
N GLU A 72 -6.90 1.82 -2.00
CA GLU A 72 -6.60 0.44 -2.39
C GLU A 72 -5.09 0.14 -2.23
N ALA A 73 -4.24 1.08 -2.61
CA ALA A 73 -2.79 0.92 -2.44
C ALA A 73 -2.41 0.79 -0.96
N MET A 74 -3.09 1.54 -0.07
CA MET A 74 -2.89 1.41 1.37
C MET A 74 -3.23 0.00 1.85
N ALA A 75 -4.36 -0.53 1.40
CA ALA A 75 -4.79 -1.88 1.78
C ALA A 75 -3.85 -2.95 1.26
N GLN A 76 -3.36 -2.79 0.03
CA GLN A 76 -2.42 -3.76 -0.54
C GLN A 76 -1.09 -3.75 0.22
N THR A 77 -0.59 -2.57 0.59
CA THR A 77 0.64 -2.47 1.38
C THR A 77 0.48 -3.14 2.74
N ALA A 78 -0.57 -2.78 3.47
CA ALA A 78 -0.82 -3.35 4.79
C ALA A 78 -1.09 -4.85 4.70
N GLY A 79 -1.90 -5.27 3.74
CA GLY A 79 -2.21 -6.68 3.53
C GLY A 79 -0.97 -7.50 3.21
N ALA A 80 -0.10 -6.97 2.36
CA ALA A 80 1.12 -7.68 1.94
C ALA A 80 2.03 -7.99 3.12
N ILE A 81 2.28 -7.01 4.01
CA ILE A 81 3.16 -7.28 5.16
C ILE A 81 2.52 -8.23 6.16
N CYS A 82 1.21 -8.21 6.29
CA CYS A 82 0.51 -9.15 7.14
C CYS A 82 0.56 -10.58 6.57
N ILE A 83 0.33 -10.72 5.26
CA ILE A 83 0.42 -12.02 4.57
C ILE A 83 1.84 -12.56 4.67
N ARG A 84 2.85 -11.69 4.47
CA ARG A 84 4.25 -12.07 4.56
C ARG A 84 4.59 -12.65 5.93
N SER A 85 4.03 -12.07 6.98
CA SER A 85 4.29 -12.54 8.35
C SER A 85 3.67 -13.90 8.63
N LEU A 86 2.65 -14.32 7.86
CA LEU A 86 2.03 -15.63 8.01
C LEU A 86 2.85 -16.74 7.36
N LYS A 87 3.78 -16.39 6.47
CA LYS A 87 4.66 -17.34 5.78
C LYS A 87 3.89 -18.42 5.00
N THR A 88 2.77 -18.01 4.39
CA THR A 88 1.99 -18.92 3.54
C THR A 88 2.61 -18.98 2.14
N GLU A 89 2.38 -20.08 1.41
CA GLU A 89 2.92 -20.27 0.08
C GLU A 89 1.99 -19.72 -1.01
N THR A 90 0.72 -19.53 -0.70
CA THR A 90 -0.26 -19.03 -1.67
C THR A 90 -0.69 -17.61 -1.30
N PRO A 91 -0.93 -16.75 -2.31
CA PRO A 91 -1.44 -15.43 -2.05
C PRO A 91 -2.80 -15.49 -1.33
N SER A 92 -3.00 -14.55 -0.41
CA SER A 92 -4.27 -14.44 0.32
C SER A 92 -5.10 -13.33 -0.29
N LEU A 93 -6.42 -13.49 -0.25
CA LEU A 93 -7.33 -12.42 -0.66
C LEU A 93 -7.43 -11.41 0.48
N VAL A 94 -7.58 -10.15 0.13
CA VAL A 94 -7.72 -9.06 1.09
C VAL A 94 -9.02 -8.34 0.80
N TYR A 95 -9.93 -8.33 1.77
CA TYR A 95 -11.22 -7.67 1.63
C TYR A 95 -11.32 -6.52 2.62
N PHE A 96 -11.74 -5.35 2.13
CA PHE A 96 -12.02 -4.22 3.01
C PHE A 96 -13.20 -4.52 3.94
N LEU A 97 -13.07 -4.07 5.19
CA LEU A 97 -14.17 -4.06 6.15
C LEU A 97 -14.62 -2.64 6.45
N THR A 98 -13.67 -1.74 6.74
CA THR A 98 -13.99 -0.34 6.99
C THR A 98 -12.91 0.55 6.40
N ILE A 99 -13.33 1.76 6.05
CA ILE A 99 -12.45 2.86 5.67
C ILE A 99 -12.91 4.05 6.51
N ASP A 100 -12.05 4.49 7.43
CA ASP A 100 -12.39 5.54 8.37
C ASP A 100 -11.49 6.74 8.21
N ASN A 101 -12.01 7.93 8.45
CA ASN A 101 -11.25 9.18 8.47
C ASN A 101 -10.43 9.41 7.21
N ALA A 102 -10.97 9.02 6.06
CA ALA A 102 -10.29 9.21 4.78
C ALA A 102 -10.31 10.69 4.41
N LYS A 103 -9.13 11.23 4.10
CA LYS A 103 -8.98 12.62 3.68
C LYS A 103 -8.02 12.69 2.51
N PHE A 104 -8.40 13.45 1.50
CA PHE A 104 -7.60 13.66 0.30
C PHE A 104 -7.20 15.12 0.28
N ARG A 105 -5.90 15.38 0.42
CA ARG A 105 -5.41 16.75 0.67
C ARG A 105 -4.78 17.38 -0.56
N LYS A 106 -4.35 16.56 -1.53
CA LYS A 106 -3.55 17.02 -2.65
C LYS A 106 -3.70 16.04 -3.80
N PRO A 107 -3.89 16.51 -5.05
CA PRO A 107 -3.95 15.60 -6.18
C PRO A 107 -2.65 14.82 -6.37
N VAL A 108 -2.78 13.58 -6.77
CA VAL A 108 -1.65 12.73 -7.18
C VAL A 108 -1.76 12.55 -8.69
N VAL A 109 -0.68 12.83 -9.39
CA VAL A 109 -0.70 12.89 -10.86
C VAL A 109 0.41 12.01 -11.44
N PRO A 110 0.30 11.64 -12.74
CA PRO A 110 1.36 10.87 -13.38
C PRO A 110 2.71 11.56 -13.25
N GLY A 111 3.74 10.80 -12.94
CA GLY A 111 5.07 11.29 -12.63
C GLY A 111 5.38 11.33 -11.15
N ASP A 112 4.36 11.29 -10.31
CA ASP A 112 4.57 11.24 -8.86
C ASP A 112 4.98 9.84 -8.42
N GLN A 113 5.82 9.78 -7.39
CA GLN A 113 6.05 8.54 -6.67
C GLN A 113 5.32 8.63 -5.33
N LEU A 114 4.36 7.77 -5.15
CA LEU A 114 3.54 7.74 -3.95
C LEU A 114 4.21 6.81 -2.93
N LYS A 115 4.50 7.34 -1.75
CA LYS A 115 5.03 6.56 -0.64
C LYS A 115 3.93 6.37 0.38
N ILE A 116 3.55 5.14 0.58
CA ILE A 116 2.40 4.79 1.41
C ILE A 116 2.90 4.23 2.73
N HIS A 117 2.84 5.04 3.76
CA HIS A 117 3.24 4.66 5.10
C HIS A 117 2.06 3.96 5.77
N VAL A 118 2.28 2.74 6.24
CA VAL A 118 1.26 2.00 6.96
C VAL A 118 1.80 1.65 8.35
N LYS A 119 0.94 1.80 9.35
CA LYS A 119 1.27 1.50 10.74
C LYS A 119 0.13 0.74 11.37
N LYS A 120 0.43 -0.43 11.91
CA LYS A 120 -0.59 -1.26 12.53
C LYS A 120 -1.19 -0.57 13.75
N ILE A 121 -2.51 -0.52 13.79
CA ILE A 121 -3.26 -0.11 14.97
C ILE A 121 -3.66 -1.36 15.75
N LYS A 122 -4.10 -2.40 15.04
CA LYS A 122 -4.66 -3.59 15.66
C LYS A 122 -4.60 -4.76 14.68
N MET A 123 -4.38 -5.95 15.21
CA MET A 123 -4.49 -7.18 14.45
C MET A 123 -5.05 -8.26 15.36
N ARG A 124 -6.09 -8.94 14.90
CA ARG A 124 -6.74 -10.01 15.65
C ARG A 124 -7.10 -11.13 14.68
N GLY A 125 -6.35 -12.25 14.77
CA GLY A 125 -6.53 -13.35 13.81
C GLY A 125 -6.24 -12.87 12.40
N ASN A 126 -7.23 -12.97 11.52
CA ASN A 126 -7.10 -12.53 10.14
C ASN A 126 -7.66 -11.12 9.89
N LEU A 127 -8.06 -10.42 10.97
CA LEU A 127 -8.53 -9.04 10.88
C LEU A 127 -7.38 -8.09 11.17
N LEU A 128 -7.21 -7.06 10.34
CA LEU A 128 -6.16 -6.07 10.53
C LEU A 128 -6.74 -4.67 10.46
N LYS A 129 -6.13 -3.75 11.20
CA LYS A 129 -6.45 -2.34 11.14
C LYS A 129 -5.15 -1.54 11.12
N PHE A 130 -5.01 -0.65 10.13
CA PHE A 130 -3.82 0.15 9.94
C PHE A 130 -4.16 1.63 9.76
N ALA A 131 -3.29 2.49 10.30
CA ALA A 131 -3.29 3.91 9.98
C ALA A 131 -2.36 4.11 8.79
N CYS A 132 -2.83 4.81 7.77
CA CYS A 132 -2.10 4.94 6.51
C CYS A 132 -1.99 6.40 6.09
N GLU A 133 -0.82 6.76 5.53
CA GLU A 133 -0.56 8.07 4.98
C GLU A 133 0.11 7.92 3.63
N ALA A 134 -0.43 8.58 2.61
CA ALA A 134 0.17 8.60 1.28
C ALA A 134 0.91 9.91 1.08
N MET A 135 2.21 9.82 0.80
CA MET A 135 3.11 10.97 0.71
C MET A 135 3.67 11.11 -0.70
N VAL A 136 3.78 12.35 -1.17
CA VAL A 136 4.48 12.68 -2.42
C VAL A 136 5.46 13.79 -2.11
N ASP A 137 6.75 13.54 -2.36
CA ASP A 137 7.83 14.52 -2.10
C ASP A 137 7.77 15.12 -0.70
N GLY A 138 7.49 14.28 0.30
CA GLY A 138 7.43 14.70 1.69
C GLY A 138 6.16 15.41 2.12
N ALA A 139 5.19 15.60 1.22
CA ALA A 139 3.91 16.22 1.55
C ALA A 139 2.80 15.16 1.57
N LYS A 140 1.91 15.27 2.55
CA LYS A 140 0.80 14.33 2.68
C LYS A 140 -0.24 14.59 1.61
N ALA A 141 -0.49 13.60 0.76
CA ALA A 141 -1.51 13.67 -0.30
C ALA A 141 -2.83 13.09 0.17
N ALA A 142 -2.79 12.05 1.01
CA ALA A 142 -4.01 11.41 1.51
C ALA A 142 -3.71 10.68 2.80
N GLU A 143 -4.76 10.39 3.56
CA GLU A 143 -4.66 9.58 4.77
C GLU A 143 -5.96 8.84 5.01
N ALA A 144 -5.88 7.72 5.70
CA ALA A 144 -7.06 6.95 6.08
C ALA A 144 -6.68 5.90 7.13
N GLU A 145 -7.68 5.43 7.86
CA GLU A 145 -7.56 4.22 8.65
C GLU A 145 -8.35 3.15 7.93
N ILE A 146 -7.73 2.01 7.70
CA ILE A 146 -8.39 0.90 7.00
C ILE A 146 -8.46 -0.32 7.88
N SER A 147 -9.55 -1.06 7.76
CA SER A 147 -9.67 -2.40 8.32
C SER A 147 -9.94 -3.36 7.19
N ALA A 148 -9.32 -4.52 7.25
CA ALA A 148 -9.45 -5.51 6.21
C ALA A 148 -9.39 -6.91 6.80
N MET A 149 -9.86 -7.88 6.01
CA MET A 149 -9.80 -9.29 6.37
C MET A 149 -8.94 -10.01 5.34
N MET A 150 -8.00 -10.82 5.83
CA MET A 150 -7.23 -11.70 4.98
C MET A 150 -7.92 -13.05 4.89
N VAL A 151 -8.11 -13.55 3.68
CA VAL A 151 -8.70 -14.86 3.45
C VAL A 151 -7.67 -15.72 2.73
N THR A 152 -7.17 -16.72 3.44
CA THR A 152 -6.26 -17.70 2.85
C THR A 152 -7.10 -18.78 2.16
N GLY A 153 -6.91 -18.91 0.86
CA GLY A 153 -7.64 -19.90 0.08
C GLY A 153 -7.03 -21.28 0.16
#